data_775e2401e28c15d1888b669b784cd415
#
_entry.id   775e2401e28c15d1888b669b784cd415
#
_cell.length_a   1.000
_cell.length_b   1.000
_cell.length_c   1.000
_cell.angle_alpha   90.00
_cell.angle_beta   90.00
_cell.angle_gamma   90.00
#
_symmetry.space_group_name_H-M   'P 1'
#
loop_
_entity.id
_entity.type
_entity.pdbx_description
1 polymer ?
#
loop_
_entity_poly.entity_id
_entity_poly.type
_entity_poly.pdbx_seq_one_letter_code
_entity_poly.pdbx_strand_id
1 'polypeptide(L)'
;RLTKLLRTLRKRCPVARDAEITLEANPDSACDVKALRALRRAGFNRISLGVQSADDGLLRAIGRIHTFAQVQEAVAAVRKAGFKNLSMDLIYGLPGQTMQQWEDTIAAVIALAPEHISCYGLKLEPGTPLYDRRDSERFPDDDAQADMYLYAVTVLAQNGYEQYEISNFAKPGFASRHNLKYWHMEEYAGFGPGAHSDFGGVRYAYVRDLDSYISGRLILSESESDATLTRDYEYVMLSLRTAEGIDRR
;
A
#
# COMPACT_ATOMS: atom_id res chain seq x y z
N ARG A 1 17.29 -12.92 4.15
CA ARG A 1 17.57 -11.69 4.91
C ARG A 1 16.37 -11.29 5.77
N LEU A 2 15.15 -11.14 5.22
CA LEU A 2 13.91 -10.76 5.94
C LEU A 2 13.57 -11.66 7.12
N THR A 3 13.70 -12.98 6.98
CA THR A 3 13.49 -13.93 8.08
C THR A 3 14.45 -13.71 9.25
N LYS A 4 15.71 -13.34 8.97
CA LYS A 4 16.68 -12.99 10.01
C LYS A 4 16.30 -11.67 10.69
N LEU A 5 15.88 -10.68 9.91
CA LEU A 5 15.44 -9.37 10.41
C LEU A 5 14.28 -9.56 11.41
N LEU A 6 13.20 -10.24 11.00
CA LEU A 6 12.04 -10.45 11.85
C LEU A 6 12.37 -11.26 13.11
N ARG A 7 13.26 -12.26 12.99
CA ARG A 7 13.75 -13.02 14.17
C ARG A 7 14.53 -12.14 15.13
N THR A 8 15.33 -11.19 14.61
CA THR A 8 16.08 -10.25 15.44
C THR A 8 15.15 -9.28 16.15
N LEU A 9 14.14 -8.74 15.46
CA LEU A 9 13.12 -7.88 16.05
C LEU A 9 12.39 -8.58 17.19
N ARG A 10 11.92 -9.81 16.98
CA ARG A 10 11.26 -10.62 18.04
C ARG A 10 12.12 -10.94 19.25
N LYS A 11 13.43 -10.91 19.10
CA LYS A 11 14.37 -11.08 20.23
C LYS A 11 14.61 -9.77 21.00
N ARG A 12 14.42 -8.64 20.35
CA ARG A 12 14.75 -7.33 20.90
C ARG A 12 13.53 -6.55 21.38
N CYS A 13 12.37 -6.83 20.79
CA CYS A 13 11.13 -6.12 21.06
C CYS A 13 10.00 -7.11 21.37
N PRO A 14 9.09 -6.78 22.28
CA PRO A 14 7.88 -7.56 22.52
C PRO A 14 6.95 -7.41 21.29
N VAL A 15 6.90 -8.42 20.46
CA VAL A 15 5.97 -8.46 19.30
C VAL A 15 4.72 -9.23 19.72
N ALA A 16 3.55 -8.60 19.61
CA ALA A 16 2.27 -9.21 19.91
C ALA A 16 2.06 -10.52 19.11
N ARG A 17 1.40 -11.50 19.71
CA ARG A 17 1.19 -12.81 19.07
C ARG A 17 0.33 -12.71 17.80
N ASP A 18 -0.60 -11.77 17.78
CA ASP A 18 -1.54 -11.48 16.71
C ASP A 18 -1.10 -10.30 15.83
N ALA A 19 0.15 -9.83 15.95
CA ALA A 19 0.66 -8.71 15.16
C ALA A 19 0.46 -8.98 13.66
N GLU A 20 -0.04 -7.97 12.95
CA GLU A 20 0.00 -7.95 11.49
C GLU A 20 1.43 -7.70 11.04
N ILE A 21 1.96 -8.62 10.24
CA ILE A 21 3.33 -8.55 9.72
C ILE A 21 3.25 -8.68 8.21
N THR A 22 3.24 -7.52 7.57
CA THR A 22 3.06 -7.38 6.13
C THR A 22 4.38 -7.41 5.38
N LEU A 23 4.37 -7.99 4.20
CA LEU A 23 5.41 -7.89 3.19
C LEU A 23 4.81 -7.27 1.93
N GLU A 24 5.39 -6.18 1.48
CA GLU A 24 5.11 -5.64 0.15
C GLU A 24 5.99 -6.35 -0.88
N ALA A 25 5.41 -6.71 -2.02
CA ALA A 25 6.08 -7.44 -3.08
C ALA A 25 5.59 -7.01 -4.46
N ASN A 26 6.50 -7.07 -5.43
CA ASN A 26 6.10 -7.02 -6.84
C ASN A 26 5.81 -8.44 -7.35
N PRO A 27 4.89 -8.60 -8.32
CA PRO A 27 4.52 -9.91 -8.85
C PRO A 27 5.70 -10.75 -9.34
N ASP A 28 6.65 -10.13 -10.02
CA ASP A 28 7.88 -10.78 -10.53
C ASP A 28 8.74 -11.41 -9.42
N SER A 29 8.72 -10.84 -8.22
CA SER A 29 9.48 -11.33 -7.07
C SER A 29 8.71 -12.28 -6.15
N ALA A 30 7.41 -12.42 -6.33
CA ALA A 30 6.51 -13.20 -5.47
C ALA A 30 6.13 -14.58 -6.03
N CYS A 31 6.91 -15.15 -6.95
CA CYS A 31 6.61 -16.44 -7.59
C CYS A 31 7.29 -17.64 -6.93
N ASP A 32 8.30 -17.45 -6.08
CA ASP A 32 8.99 -18.57 -5.40
C ASP A 32 8.23 -19.06 -4.17
N VAL A 33 7.45 -20.12 -4.34
CA VAL A 33 6.68 -20.77 -3.26
C VAL A 33 7.55 -21.19 -2.07
N LYS A 34 8.82 -21.62 -2.32
CA LYS A 34 9.72 -22.05 -1.25
C LYS A 34 10.17 -20.87 -0.38
N ALA A 35 10.52 -19.77 -1.02
CA ALA A 35 10.87 -18.52 -0.34
C ALA A 35 9.65 -17.95 0.42
N LEU A 36 8.49 -17.92 -0.19
CA LEU A 36 7.24 -17.47 0.45
C LEU A 36 6.86 -18.33 1.67
N ARG A 37 6.99 -19.65 1.59
CA ARG A 37 6.80 -20.54 2.74
C ARG A 37 7.78 -20.27 3.88
N ALA A 38 9.03 -19.95 3.57
CA ALA A 38 10.01 -19.58 4.59
C ALA A 38 9.65 -18.27 5.29
N LEU A 39 9.15 -17.29 4.55
CA LEU A 39 8.63 -16.02 5.10
C LEU A 39 7.38 -16.27 5.96
N ARG A 40 6.42 -17.08 5.47
CA ARG A 40 5.22 -17.43 6.23
C ARG A 40 5.54 -18.12 7.56
N ARG A 41 6.49 -19.08 7.56
CA ARG A 41 6.97 -19.76 8.78
C ARG A 41 7.73 -18.83 9.73
N ALA A 42 8.40 -17.81 9.20
CA ALA A 42 9.05 -16.80 10.03
C ALA A 42 8.06 -15.87 10.75
N GLY A 43 6.81 -15.82 10.26
CA GLY A 43 5.71 -15.08 10.88
C GLY A 43 5.15 -13.93 10.07
N PHE A 44 5.59 -13.74 8.82
CA PHE A 44 4.87 -12.86 7.91
C PHE A 44 3.48 -13.46 7.66
N ASN A 45 2.42 -12.65 7.81
CA ASN A 45 1.04 -13.14 7.75
C ASN A 45 0.16 -12.38 6.75
N ARG A 46 0.62 -11.29 6.18
CA ARG A 46 -0.02 -10.51 5.12
C ARG A 46 0.97 -10.24 3.99
N ILE A 47 0.51 -10.27 2.75
CA ILE A 47 1.27 -9.84 1.55
C ILE A 47 0.45 -8.79 0.82
N SER A 48 1.09 -7.70 0.41
CA SER A 48 0.55 -6.70 -0.53
C SER A 48 1.29 -6.82 -1.86
N LEU A 49 0.54 -7.04 -2.94
CA LEU A 49 1.09 -7.15 -4.30
C LEU A 49 0.80 -5.88 -5.09
N GLY A 50 1.83 -5.24 -5.59
CA GLY A 50 1.74 -4.08 -6.48
C GLY A 50 1.30 -4.48 -7.89
N VAL A 51 0.01 -4.73 -8.10
CA VAL A 51 -0.58 -5.16 -9.37
C VAL A 51 -0.68 -4.00 -10.35
N GLN A 52 -1.17 -2.88 -9.89
CA GLN A 52 -1.40 -1.60 -10.58
C GLN A 52 -2.49 -1.66 -11.66
N SER A 53 -2.44 -2.57 -12.62
CA SER A 53 -3.43 -2.77 -13.69
C SER A 53 -3.44 -4.21 -14.18
N ALA A 54 -4.54 -4.64 -14.79
CA ALA A 54 -4.61 -5.90 -15.54
C ALA A 54 -4.24 -5.73 -17.03
N ASP A 55 -4.03 -4.50 -17.49
CA ASP A 55 -3.61 -4.21 -18.86
C ASP A 55 -2.09 -4.07 -18.95
N ASP A 56 -1.46 -4.98 -19.71
CA ASP A 56 0.00 -4.99 -19.89
C ASP A 56 0.53 -3.74 -20.61
N GLY A 57 -0.30 -3.05 -21.41
CA GLY A 57 0.05 -1.79 -22.08
C GLY A 57 0.18 -0.66 -21.06
N LEU A 58 -0.79 -0.56 -20.13
CA LEU A 58 -0.77 0.42 -19.05
C LEU A 58 0.38 0.13 -18.07
N LEU A 59 0.66 -1.14 -17.76
CA LEU A 59 1.81 -1.51 -16.93
C LEU A 59 3.13 -1.03 -17.54
N ARG A 60 3.33 -1.25 -18.83
CA ARG A 60 4.52 -0.74 -19.55
C ARG A 60 4.60 0.77 -19.57
N ALA A 61 3.47 1.47 -19.74
CA ALA A 61 3.42 2.92 -19.75
C ALA A 61 3.93 3.56 -18.47
N ILE A 62 3.72 2.89 -17.31
CA ILE A 62 4.21 3.35 -16.01
C ILE A 62 5.53 2.69 -15.58
N GLY A 63 6.22 2.01 -16.51
CA GLY A 63 7.53 1.42 -16.27
C GLY A 63 7.53 0.13 -15.43
N ARG A 64 6.37 -0.56 -15.32
CA ARG A 64 6.32 -1.88 -14.67
C ARG A 64 6.90 -2.95 -15.59
N ILE A 65 7.68 -3.87 -15.01
CA ILE A 65 8.35 -4.95 -15.73
C ILE A 65 7.55 -6.25 -15.75
N HIS A 66 6.55 -6.38 -14.86
CA HIS A 66 5.68 -7.55 -14.79
C HIS A 66 4.48 -7.43 -15.74
N THR A 67 3.87 -8.56 -16.04
CA THR A 67 2.61 -8.70 -16.78
C THR A 67 1.49 -9.16 -15.85
N PHE A 68 0.24 -9.06 -16.27
CA PHE A 68 -0.89 -9.58 -15.49
C PHE A 68 -0.86 -11.11 -15.36
N ALA A 69 -0.32 -11.83 -16.33
CA ALA A 69 -0.08 -13.27 -16.21
C ALA A 69 0.84 -13.59 -15.02
N GLN A 70 1.90 -12.81 -14.82
CA GLN A 70 2.78 -12.96 -13.66
C GLN A 70 2.09 -12.58 -12.34
N VAL A 71 1.11 -11.68 -12.33
CA VAL A 71 0.25 -11.44 -11.16
C VAL A 71 -0.51 -12.70 -10.78
N GLN A 72 -1.12 -13.38 -11.76
CA GLN A 72 -1.87 -14.64 -11.52
C GLN A 72 -0.96 -15.74 -10.96
N GLU A 73 0.26 -15.89 -11.51
CA GLU A 73 1.26 -16.83 -11.01
C GLU A 73 1.70 -16.49 -9.57
N ALA A 74 1.94 -15.21 -9.28
CA ALA A 74 2.30 -14.74 -7.93
C ALA A 74 1.18 -15.04 -6.92
N VAL A 75 -0.07 -14.77 -7.27
CA VAL A 75 -1.24 -15.10 -6.42
C VAL A 75 -1.31 -16.60 -6.13
N ALA A 76 -1.16 -17.44 -7.16
CA ALA A 76 -1.16 -18.89 -6.98
C ALA A 76 0.00 -19.35 -6.06
N ALA A 77 1.19 -18.75 -6.21
CA ALA A 77 2.34 -19.03 -5.35
C ALA A 77 2.12 -18.59 -3.90
N VAL A 78 1.56 -17.40 -3.67
CA VAL A 78 1.22 -16.86 -2.35
C VAL A 78 0.20 -17.77 -1.64
N ARG A 79 -0.85 -18.18 -2.35
CA ARG A 79 -1.87 -19.11 -1.81
C ARG A 79 -1.25 -20.48 -1.50
N LYS A 80 -0.46 -21.03 -2.40
CA LYS A 80 0.27 -22.30 -2.21
C LYS A 80 1.27 -22.25 -1.06
N ALA A 81 1.80 -21.09 -0.75
CA ALA A 81 2.68 -20.86 0.41
C ALA A 81 1.93 -20.80 1.74
N GLY A 82 0.59 -20.64 1.74
CA GLY A 82 -0.28 -20.65 2.91
C GLY A 82 -0.60 -19.26 3.46
N PHE A 83 -0.42 -18.20 2.68
CA PHE A 83 -0.93 -16.88 3.05
C PHE A 83 -2.44 -16.80 2.84
N LYS A 84 -3.14 -16.32 3.85
CA LYS A 84 -4.60 -16.14 3.87
C LYS A 84 -5.03 -14.67 3.86
N ASN A 85 -4.07 -13.75 3.93
CA ASN A 85 -4.31 -12.31 3.86
C ASN A 85 -3.44 -11.76 2.70
N LEU A 86 -4.09 -11.53 1.58
CA LEU A 86 -3.50 -11.00 0.35
C LEU A 86 -4.17 -9.68 0.02
N SER A 87 -3.35 -8.64 -0.14
CA SER A 87 -3.73 -7.34 -0.68
C SER A 87 -3.27 -7.21 -2.12
N MET A 88 -4.07 -6.54 -2.93
CA MET A 88 -3.71 -6.15 -4.30
C MET A 88 -3.86 -4.65 -4.45
N ASP A 89 -2.78 -3.99 -4.87
CA ASP A 89 -2.74 -2.54 -5.01
C ASP A 89 -2.91 -2.16 -6.47
N LEU A 90 -3.90 -1.31 -6.76
CA LEU A 90 -4.30 -0.85 -8.08
C LEU A 90 -4.13 0.66 -8.20
N ILE A 91 -3.91 1.12 -9.43
CA ILE A 91 -3.83 2.56 -9.72
C ILE A 91 -4.81 2.87 -10.86
N TYR A 92 -5.69 3.86 -10.63
CA TYR A 92 -6.52 4.45 -11.69
C TYR A 92 -5.97 5.82 -12.11
N GLY A 93 -6.42 6.32 -13.26
CA GLY A 93 -5.91 7.56 -13.81
C GLY A 93 -4.56 7.41 -14.53
N LEU A 94 -4.20 6.20 -14.95
CA LEU A 94 -2.96 5.92 -15.67
C LEU A 94 -2.93 6.61 -17.05
N PRO A 95 -1.74 6.88 -17.65
CA PRO A 95 -1.65 7.49 -18.98
C PRO A 95 -2.44 6.70 -20.03
N GLY A 96 -3.39 7.37 -20.69
CA GLY A 96 -4.25 6.77 -21.71
C GLY A 96 -5.27 5.75 -21.22
N GLN A 97 -5.42 5.57 -19.92
CA GLN A 97 -6.37 4.60 -19.36
C GLN A 97 -7.81 5.00 -19.70
N THR A 98 -8.58 4.04 -20.20
CA THR A 98 -10.01 4.17 -20.41
C THR A 98 -10.81 3.61 -19.25
N MET A 99 -12.08 4.01 -19.13
CA MET A 99 -13.00 3.43 -18.14
C MET A 99 -13.12 1.91 -18.30
N GLN A 100 -13.22 1.40 -19.54
CA GLN A 100 -13.30 -0.04 -19.79
C GLN A 100 -12.07 -0.80 -19.28
N GLN A 101 -10.85 -0.27 -19.47
CA GLN A 101 -9.64 -0.92 -18.93
C GLN A 101 -9.60 -0.92 -17.39
N TRP A 102 -10.19 0.10 -16.76
CA TRP A 102 -10.35 0.11 -15.31
C TRP A 102 -11.38 -0.93 -14.84
N GLU A 103 -12.53 -1.02 -15.49
CA GLU A 103 -13.56 -2.03 -15.22
C GLU A 103 -13.00 -3.45 -15.37
N ASP A 104 -12.29 -3.73 -16.45
CA ASP A 104 -11.64 -5.02 -16.71
C ASP A 104 -10.60 -5.34 -15.63
N THR A 105 -9.84 -4.34 -15.17
CA THR A 105 -8.87 -4.49 -14.09
C THR A 105 -9.55 -4.87 -12.77
N ILE A 106 -10.61 -4.17 -12.38
CA ILE A 106 -11.38 -4.47 -11.16
C ILE A 106 -11.97 -5.88 -11.24
N ALA A 107 -12.59 -6.25 -12.36
CA ALA A 107 -13.18 -7.57 -12.55
C ALA A 107 -12.12 -8.69 -12.47
N ALA A 108 -10.97 -8.51 -13.13
CA ALA A 108 -9.87 -9.46 -13.12
C ALA A 108 -9.28 -9.66 -11.71
N VAL A 109 -9.16 -8.59 -10.92
CA VAL A 109 -8.65 -8.65 -9.54
C VAL A 109 -9.66 -9.31 -8.60
N ILE A 110 -10.95 -8.98 -8.72
CA ILE A 110 -12.02 -9.65 -7.95
C ILE A 110 -12.00 -11.17 -8.21
N ALA A 111 -11.79 -11.60 -9.45
CA ALA A 111 -11.72 -13.02 -9.81
C ALA A 111 -10.55 -13.76 -9.13
N LEU A 112 -9.47 -13.07 -8.76
CA LEU A 112 -8.36 -13.63 -7.98
C LEU A 112 -8.65 -13.72 -6.47
N ALA A 113 -9.80 -13.20 -6.04
CA ALA A 113 -10.36 -13.28 -4.69
C ALA A 113 -9.37 -12.87 -3.57
N PRO A 114 -8.73 -11.69 -3.63
CA PRO A 114 -7.93 -11.19 -2.51
C PRO A 114 -8.82 -10.91 -1.28
N GLU A 115 -8.22 -10.73 -0.13
CA GLU A 115 -8.90 -10.28 1.08
C GLU A 115 -8.99 -8.76 1.18
N HIS A 116 -8.09 -8.07 0.46
CA HIS A 116 -7.95 -6.61 0.52
C HIS A 116 -7.59 -6.06 -0.87
N ILE A 117 -8.12 -4.90 -1.23
CA ILE A 117 -7.82 -4.19 -2.47
C ILE A 117 -7.57 -2.73 -2.14
N SER A 118 -6.46 -2.19 -2.65
CA SER A 118 -6.17 -0.76 -2.61
C SER A 118 -6.40 -0.17 -3.99
N CYS A 119 -7.13 0.95 -4.09
CA CYS A 119 -7.37 1.68 -5.34
C CYS A 119 -6.87 3.11 -5.16
N TYR A 120 -5.70 3.42 -5.72
CA TYR A 120 -5.08 4.73 -5.62
C TYR A 120 -5.27 5.52 -6.92
N GLY A 121 -5.64 6.79 -6.80
CA GLY A 121 -5.51 7.72 -7.93
C GLY A 121 -4.03 7.96 -8.25
N LEU A 122 -3.69 8.01 -9.53
CA LEU A 122 -2.32 8.31 -9.93
C LEU A 122 -1.92 9.71 -9.45
N LYS A 123 -0.84 9.77 -8.68
CA LYS A 123 -0.20 11.03 -8.29
C LYS A 123 1.12 11.18 -9.02
N LEU A 124 1.29 12.28 -9.73
CA LEU A 124 2.53 12.61 -10.43
C LEU A 124 3.52 13.25 -9.44
N GLU A 125 4.54 12.50 -9.07
CA GLU A 125 5.55 12.95 -8.11
C GLU A 125 6.78 13.53 -8.84
N PRO A 126 7.20 14.77 -8.52
CA PRO A 126 8.42 15.36 -9.08
C PRO A 126 9.64 14.45 -8.90
N GLY A 127 10.51 14.41 -9.92
CA GLY A 127 11.69 13.56 -9.92
C GLY A 127 11.46 12.10 -10.34
N THR A 128 10.24 11.77 -10.81
CA THR A 128 9.95 10.46 -11.40
C THR A 128 9.92 10.55 -12.93
N PRO A 129 10.31 9.47 -13.67
CA PRO A 129 10.24 9.46 -15.14
C PRO A 129 8.86 9.76 -15.70
N LEU A 130 7.79 9.44 -14.99
CA LEU A 130 6.43 9.73 -15.42
C LEU A 130 6.10 11.21 -15.26
N TYR A 131 6.57 11.84 -14.19
CA TYR A 131 6.43 13.29 -14.01
C TYR A 131 7.13 14.07 -15.12
N ASP A 132 8.31 13.62 -15.56
CA ASP A 132 9.07 14.27 -16.64
C ASP A 132 8.34 14.20 -17.98
N ARG A 133 7.47 13.20 -18.16
CA ARG A 133 6.65 13.00 -19.37
C ARG A 133 5.23 13.56 -19.28
N ARG A 134 4.84 14.20 -18.16
CA ARG A 134 3.47 14.64 -17.91
C ARG A 134 2.84 15.48 -19.00
N ASP A 135 3.64 16.34 -19.68
CA ASP A 135 3.16 17.24 -20.72
C ASP A 135 3.03 16.54 -22.10
N SER A 136 3.62 15.35 -22.26
CA SER A 136 3.57 14.52 -23.45
C SER A 136 2.60 13.34 -23.36
N GLU A 137 2.14 13.01 -22.16
CA GLU A 137 1.18 11.94 -21.91
C GLU A 137 -0.25 12.49 -21.81
N ARG A 138 -1.21 11.67 -22.18
CA ARG A 138 -2.63 12.00 -22.04
C ARG A 138 -3.20 11.26 -20.82
N PHE A 139 -3.56 11.99 -19.80
CA PHE A 139 -4.20 11.43 -18.59
C PHE A 139 -5.73 11.60 -18.67
N PRO A 140 -6.49 10.71 -18.05
CA PRO A 140 -7.91 10.96 -17.76
C PRO A 140 -8.05 12.26 -16.96
N ASP A 141 -9.07 13.07 -17.30
CA ASP A 141 -9.40 14.27 -16.55
C ASP A 141 -9.98 13.95 -15.16
N ASP A 142 -10.23 14.98 -14.36
CA ASP A 142 -10.70 14.84 -13.00
C ASP A 142 -12.08 14.15 -12.94
N ASP A 143 -12.98 14.44 -13.90
CA ASP A 143 -14.30 13.81 -13.95
C ASP A 143 -14.18 12.32 -14.28
N ALA A 144 -13.35 11.95 -15.27
CA ALA A 144 -13.09 10.55 -15.58
C ALA A 144 -12.45 9.79 -14.42
N GLN A 145 -11.53 10.43 -13.69
CA GLN A 145 -10.93 9.83 -12.50
C GLN A 145 -11.94 9.67 -11.35
N ALA A 146 -12.84 10.64 -11.18
CA ALA A 146 -13.94 10.53 -10.22
C ALA A 146 -14.89 9.38 -10.57
N ASP A 147 -15.23 9.21 -11.85
CA ASP A 147 -16.05 8.09 -12.34
C ASP A 147 -15.37 6.75 -12.08
N MET A 148 -14.05 6.63 -12.34
CA MET A 148 -13.27 5.43 -12.04
C MET A 148 -13.30 5.10 -10.54
N TYR A 149 -13.16 6.11 -9.67
CA TYR A 149 -13.22 5.93 -8.23
C TYR A 149 -14.61 5.45 -7.79
N LEU A 150 -15.67 6.13 -8.22
CA LEU A 150 -17.06 5.78 -7.85
C LEU A 150 -17.45 4.38 -8.35
N TYR A 151 -16.97 4.00 -9.53
CA TYR A 151 -17.13 2.64 -10.05
C TYR A 151 -16.48 1.61 -9.10
N ALA A 152 -15.22 1.83 -8.70
CA ALA A 152 -14.53 0.93 -7.77
C ALA A 152 -15.28 0.81 -6.44
N VAL A 153 -15.72 1.92 -5.84
CA VAL A 153 -16.52 1.91 -4.61
C VAL A 153 -17.77 1.05 -4.76
N THR A 154 -18.50 1.24 -5.86
CA THR A 154 -19.77 0.54 -6.10
C THR A 154 -19.55 -0.96 -6.33
N VAL A 155 -18.64 -1.31 -7.24
CA VAL A 155 -18.44 -2.72 -7.65
C VAL A 155 -17.74 -3.52 -6.55
N LEU A 156 -16.79 -2.96 -5.83
CA LEU A 156 -16.14 -3.64 -4.72
C LEU A 156 -17.13 -3.91 -3.58
N ALA A 157 -18.00 -2.95 -3.23
CA ALA A 157 -19.04 -3.17 -2.24
C ALA A 157 -19.99 -4.30 -2.64
N GLN A 158 -20.42 -4.37 -3.91
CA GLN A 158 -21.27 -5.45 -4.44
C GLN A 158 -20.59 -6.82 -4.37
N ASN A 159 -19.25 -6.86 -4.32
CA ASN A 159 -18.45 -8.08 -4.22
C ASN A 159 -17.94 -8.38 -2.80
N GLY A 160 -18.50 -7.72 -1.79
CA GLY A 160 -18.23 -7.99 -0.38
C GLY A 160 -16.94 -7.37 0.16
N TYR A 161 -16.42 -6.34 -0.50
CA TYR A 161 -15.31 -5.52 0.00
C TYR A 161 -15.88 -4.24 0.60
N GLU A 162 -15.71 -4.06 1.89
CA GLU A 162 -16.10 -2.85 2.61
C GLU A 162 -15.02 -1.79 2.47
N GLN A 163 -15.41 -0.58 2.05
CA GLN A 163 -14.50 0.56 2.08
C GLN A 163 -14.30 0.99 3.53
N TYR A 164 -13.10 0.89 4.07
CA TYR A 164 -12.81 1.31 5.44
C TYR A 164 -12.06 2.66 5.52
N GLU A 165 -11.44 3.08 4.42
CA GLU A 165 -10.91 4.43 4.24
C GLU A 165 -10.85 4.75 2.73
N ILE A 166 -10.50 5.98 2.38
CA ILE A 166 -10.72 6.55 1.05
C ILE A 166 -10.18 5.69 -0.12
N SER A 167 -9.06 4.99 0.06
CA SER A 167 -8.40 4.22 -1.00
C SER A 167 -8.44 2.70 -0.78
N ASN A 168 -8.85 2.24 0.39
CA ASN A 168 -8.70 0.84 0.76
C ASN A 168 -10.03 0.15 1.07
N PHE A 169 -10.14 -1.07 0.52
CA PHE A 169 -11.32 -1.91 0.57
C PHE A 169 -10.93 -3.30 1.07
N ALA A 170 -11.70 -3.89 1.97
CA ALA A 170 -11.39 -5.19 2.53
C ALA A 170 -12.63 -6.04 2.76
N LYS A 171 -12.47 -7.36 2.71
CA LYS A 171 -13.47 -8.26 3.28
C LYS A 171 -13.53 -8.07 4.79
N PRO A 172 -14.67 -8.35 5.45
CA PRO A 172 -14.81 -8.22 6.90
C PRO A 172 -13.65 -8.88 7.66
N GLY A 173 -12.99 -8.12 8.53
CA GLY A 173 -11.85 -8.56 9.33
C GLY A 173 -10.49 -8.53 8.64
N PHE A 174 -10.38 -7.98 7.42
CA PHE A 174 -9.11 -7.90 6.66
C PHE A 174 -8.65 -6.46 6.37
N ALA A 175 -9.27 -5.45 6.97
CA ALA A 175 -8.74 -4.09 6.93
C ALA A 175 -7.28 -4.06 7.40
N SER A 176 -6.42 -3.29 6.73
CA SER A 176 -5.00 -3.18 7.11
C SER A 176 -4.86 -2.49 8.45
N ARG A 177 -4.46 -3.22 9.48
CA ARG A 177 -4.24 -2.68 10.82
C ARG A 177 -3.11 -1.67 10.85
N HIS A 178 -2.12 -1.86 9.97
CA HIS A 178 -1.02 -0.91 9.83
C HIS A 178 -1.52 0.44 9.26
N ASN A 179 -2.33 0.42 8.20
CA ASN A 179 -2.86 1.65 7.60
C ASN A 179 -3.78 2.39 8.59
N LEU A 180 -4.63 1.66 9.32
CA LEU A 180 -5.52 2.25 10.32
C LEU A 180 -4.77 3.01 11.42
N LYS A 181 -3.56 2.60 11.79
CA LYS A 181 -2.74 3.34 12.76
C LYS A 181 -2.47 4.78 12.34
N TYR A 182 -2.17 5.00 11.08
CA TYR A 182 -1.96 6.36 10.56
C TYR A 182 -3.26 7.18 10.61
N TRP A 183 -4.39 6.60 10.22
CA TRP A 183 -5.68 7.26 10.25
C TRP A 183 -6.15 7.57 11.67
N HIS A 184 -5.83 6.72 12.64
CA HIS A 184 -6.13 6.91 14.05
C HIS A 184 -5.07 7.70 14.81
N MET A 185 -4.05 8.22 14.12
CA MET A 185 -2.94 8.97 14.73
C MET A 185 -2.20 8.19 15.83
N GLU A 186 -2.14 6.85 15.71
CA GLU A 186 -1.36 6.03 16.63
C GLU A 186 0.14 6.21 16.37
N GLU A 187 0.94 6.14 17.42
CA GLU A 187 2.39 6.21 17.31
C GLU A 187 2.97 5.08 16.44
N TYR A 188 3.96 5.45 15.63
CA TYR A 188 4.72 4.50 14.84
C TYR A 188 6.18 4.93 14.70
N ALA A 189 7.08 3.95 14.57
CA ALA A 189 8.50 4.16 14.35
C ALA A 189 8.91 3.61 12.98
N GLY A 190 9.47 4.45 12.14
CA GLY A 190 10.03 4.10 10.84
C GLY A 190 11.51 3.78 10.92
N PHE A 191 11.95 2.79 10.17
CA PHE A 191 13.36 2.38 10.09
C PHE A 191 13.81 2.33 8.63
N GLY A 192 14.86 3.04 8.32
CA GLY A 192 15.46 3.12 6.99
C GLY A 192 15.61 4.55 6.48
N PRO A 193 16.35 4.76 5.38
CA PRO A 193 16.47 6.06 4.75
C PRO A 193 15.11 6.50 4.19
N GLY A 194 14.72 7.73 4.43
CA GLY A 194 13.40 8.27 4.06
C GLY A 194 12.23 7.78 4.89
N ALA A 195 12.46 6.96 5.93
CA ALA A 195 11.39 6.50 6.80
C ALA A 195 10.90 7.61 7.73
N HIS A 196 9.57 7.77 7.80
CA HIS A 196 8.89 8.69 8.70
C HIS A 196 8.55 7.98 10.02
N SER A 197 8.52 8.75 11.09
CA SER A 197 8.09 8.32 12.42
C SER A 197 7.19 9.39 13.03
N ASP A 198 6.25 8.94 13.84
CA ASP A 198 5.48 9.78 14.75
C ASP A 198 5.48 9.06 16.11
N PHE A 199 6.45 9.38 16.95
CA PHE A 199 6.74 8.61 18.15
C PHE A 199 7.31 9.48 19.27
N GLY A 200 6.81 9.28 20.48
CA GLY A 200 7.30 9.99 21.67
C GLY A 200 7.03 11.51 21.63
N GLY A 201 5.95 11.95 20.99
CA GLY A 201 5.59 13.36 20.85
C GLY A 201 6.40 14.10 19.79
N VAL A 202 7.11 13.39 18.91
CA VAL A 202 7.90 13.98 17.82
C VAL A 202 7.60 13.27 16.51
N ARG A 203 7.28 14.05 15.47
CA ARG A 203 7.23 13.57 14.09
C ARG A 203 8.56 13.87 13.41
N TYR A 204 9.19 12.87 12.83
CA TYR A 204 10.48 13.04 12.16
C TYR A 204 10.66 12.07 11.00
N ALA A 205 11.55 12.43 10.05
CA ALA A 205 11.98 11.56 8.98
C ALA A 205 13.48 11.63 8.76
N TYR A 206 14.06 10.53 8.28
CA TYR A 206 15.45 10.50 7.85
C TYR A 206 15.58 10.91 6.38
N VAL A 207 16.72 11.52 6.02
CA VAL A 207 17.03 11.78 4.60
C VAL A 207 17.05 10.51 3.77
N ARG A 208 16.68 10.60 2.50
CA ARG A 208 16.67 9.47 1.54
C ARG A 208 18.08 9.15 1.02
N ASP A 209 19.06 9.11 1.92
CA ASP A 209 20.46 8.81 1.60
C ASP A 209 20.85 7.47 2.23
N LEU A 210 20.99 6.46 1.38
CA LEU A 210 21.31 5.09 1.80
C LEU A 210 22.72 4.99 2.41
N ASP A 211 23.71 5.68 1.85
CA ASP A 211 25.11 5.61 2.29
C ASP A 211 25.28 6.24 3.66
N SER A 212 24.65 7.39 3.90
CA SER A 212 24.61 8.02 5.22
C SER A 212 23.95 7.09 6.24
N TYR A 213 22.79 6.52 5.91
CA TYR A 213 22.07 5.63 6.82
C TYR A 213 22.87 4.38 7.18
N ILE A 214 23.49 3.69 6.19
CA ILE A 214 24.29 2.48 6.41
C ILE A 214 25.57 2.80 7.23
N SER A 215 26.16 3.96 7.03
CA SER A 215 27.35 4.42 7.80
C SER A 215 27.01 4.85 9.23
N GLY A 216 25.72 4.81 9.63
CA GLY A 216 25.26 5.22 10.95
C GLY A 216 25.09 6.72 11.13
N ARG A 217 25.18 7.50 10.06
CA ARG A 217 24.86 8.93 10.07
C ARG A 217 23.34 9.11 9.92
N LEU A 218 22.64 9.19 11.05
CA LEU A 218 21.18 9.36 11.08
C LEU A 218 20.85 10.85 10.94
N ILE A 219 20.75 11.34 9.70
CA ILE A 219 20.45 12.74 9.39
C ILE A 219 18.94 12.86 9.22
N LEU A 220 18.33 13.80 9.95
CA LEU A 220 16.92 14.12 9.82
C LEU A 220 16.69 15.06 8.63
N SER A 221 15.67 14.79 7.81
CA SER A 221 15.16 15.70 6.78
C SER A 221 14.12 16.65 7.35
N GLU A 222 13.37 16.19 8.36
CA GLU A 222 12.36 16.97 9.08
C GLU A 222 12.24 16.49 10.52
N SER A 223 11.86 17.40 11.41
CA SER A 223 11.55 17.09 12.81
C SER A 223 10.62 18.17 13.37
N GLU A 224 9.45 17.74 13.84
CA GLU A 224 8.43 18.60 14.45
C GLU A 224 7.97 18.00 15.78
N SER A 225 7.88 18.85 16.81
CA SER A 225 7.35 18.42 18.11
C SER A 225 5.84 18.60 18.19
N ASP A 226 5.16 17.90 19.10
CA ASP A 226 3.71 18.08 19.34
C ASP A 226 3.31 19.53 19.64
N ALA A 227 4.21 20.33 20.19
CA ALA A 227 3.98 21.76 20.44
C ALA A 227 3.80 22.59 19.15
N THR A 228 4.30 22.09 18.00
CA THR A 228 4.20 22.74 16.69
C THR A 228 3.22 22.07 15.75
N LEU A 229 2.76 20.85 16.07
CA LEU A 229 1.80 20.08 15.28
C LEU A 229 0.37 20.53 15.59
N THR A 230 -0.44 20.67 14.55
CA THR A 230 -1.88 20.99 14.67
C THR A 230 -2.70 19.70 14.77
N ARG A 231 -2.53 18.96 15.87
CA ARG A 231 -3.13 17.63 16.08
C ARG A 231 -4.65 17.61 15.93
N ASP A 232 -5.34 18.63 16.42
CA ASP A 232 -6.81 18.71 16.30
C ASP A 232 -7.26 18.81 14.84
N TYR A 233 -6.55 19.61 14.03
CA TYR A 233 -6.83 19.71 12.61
C TYR A 233 -6.53 18.40 11.87
N GLU A 234 -5.41 17.78 12.17
CA GLU A 234 -5.06 16.47 11.61
C GLU A 234 -6.09 15.40 11.98
N TYR A 235 -6.54 15.37 13.24
CA TYR A 235 -7.57 14.44 13.69
C TYR A 235 -8.84 14.58 12.84
N VAL A 236 -9.33 15.79 12.66
CA VAL A 236 -10.51 16.04 11.82
C VAL A 236 -10.29 15.58 10.38
N MET A 237 -9.16 15.98 9.79
CA MET A 237 -8.82 15.65 8.40
C MET A 237 -8.69 14.14 8.18
N LEU A 238 -8.01 13.43 9.08
CA LEU A 238 -7.76 12.00 8.96
C LEU A 238 -9.04 11.18 9.25
N SER A 239 -9.81 11.56 10.28
CA SER A 239 -11.06 10.87 10.62
C SER A 239 -12.10 10.95 9.50
N LEU A 240 -12.21 12.10 8.81
CA LEU A 240 -13.11 12.28 7.66
C LEU A 240 -12.73 11.40 6.45
N ARG A 241 -11.56 10.82 6.43
CA ARG A 241 -11.10 9.91 5.37
C ARG A 241 -11.40 8.44 5.66
N THR A 242 -11.86 8.12 6.86
CA THR A 242 -12.24 6.76 7.26
C THR A 242 -13.76 6.57 7.26
N ALA A 243 -14.20 5.33 7.12
CA ALA A 243 -15.62 4.99 7.22
C ALA A 243 -16.18 5.18 8.65
N GLU A 244 -15.32 5.23 9.67
CA GLU A 244 -15.69 5.47 11.06
C GLU A 244 -16.11 6.94 11.28
N GLY A 245 -15.51 7.87 10.52
CA GLY A 245 -15.80 9.30 10.63
C GLY A 245 -15.32 9.91 11.95
N ILE A 246 -15.94 11.02 12.36
CA ILE A 246 -15.61 11.75 13.59
C ILE A 246 -16.63 11.44 14.68
N ASP A 247 -16.16 11.03 15.86
CA ASP A 247 -17.02 10.97 17.06
C ASP A 247 -17.34 12.41 17.52
N ARG A 248 -18.63 12.71 17.65
CA ARG A 248 -19.13 14.02 18.07
C ARG A 248 -19.23 14.20 19.60
N ARG A 249 -18.65 13.30 20.36
CA ARG A 249 -18.68 13.38 21.83
C ARG A 249 -17.57 14.26 22.39
#